data_f0038b31620a3c469c6618ad60dac937
#
_entry.id   f0038b31620a3c469c6618ad60dac937
#
_cell.length_a   1.000
_cell.length_b   1.000
_cell.length_c   1.000
_cell.angle_alpha   90.00
_cell.angle_beta   90.00
_cell.angle_gamma   90.00
#
_symmetry.space_group_name_H-M   'P 1'
#
loop_
_entity.id
_entity.type
_entity.pdbx_description
1 polymer ?
#
loop_
_entity_poly.entity_id
_entity_poly.type
_entity_poly.pdbx_seq_one_letter_code
_entity_poly.pdbx_strand_id
1 'polypeptide(L)'
;YPTVILSAEDSTSFPGVTKPVSEGGLGFDYKWDMGWMNDTLNYFRTEPKYRSENYHKLTFSMMYYYDDRFLLPLSHDEVVHGKATILQKMSGQYEEKFPQARALYMYMYAHPGKKLNFMGNEIGQFREWDEKREQDWNLLEFPLHQCFLRFMEELNGIYGSHPAFYEKDYDREGFEWIDCHQEEKCIYAFERISRKERVAAVFNFSDREQEYLLKIQDAKELEPLLSSEWKEFGGKETRSSKRLTGSRGEFIVSLPAYSGGDYLV
;
A
#
# COMPACT_ATOMS: atom_id res chain seq x y z
N TYR A 1 -26.59 19.41 -3.11
CA TYR A 1 -25.74 18.63 -2.18
C TYR A 1 -24.27 18.98 -2.42
N PRO A 2 -23.78 20.12 -1.87
CA PRO A 2 -22.43 20.63 -2.16
C PRO A 2 -21.30 19.78 -1.52
N THR A 3 -21.63 18.83 -0.66
CA THR A 3 -20.67 17.96 0.04
C THR A 3 -20.64 16.53 -0.50
N VAL A 4 -21.39 16.24 -1.55
CA VAL A 4 -21.37 14.93 -2.22
C VAL A 4 -20.03 14.74 -2.93
N ILE A 5 -19.42 13.57 -2.77
CA ILE A 5 -18.22 13.16 -3.51
C ILE A 5 -18.67 12.36 -4.73
N LEU A 6 -18.23 12.77 -5.91
CA LEU A 6 -18.45 12.07 -7.17
C LEU A 6 -17.16 11.38 -7.60
N SER A 7 -17.19 10.06 -7.67
CA SER A 7 -16.04 9.26 -8.10
C SER A 7 -16.36 8.52 -9.38
N ALA A 8 -15.48 8.63 -10.38
CA ALA A 8 -15.63 7.95 -11.66
C ALA A 8 -14.92 6.60 -11.64
N GLU A 9 -15.65 5.54 -12.00
CA GLU A 9 -15.06 4.26 -12.38
C GLU A 9 -14.85 4.28 -13.90
N ASP A 10 -13.64 4.65 -14.31
CA ASP A 10 -13.28 4.75 -15.72
C ASP A 10 -11.86 4.22 -15.96
N SER A 11 -11.75 3.19 -16.81
CA SER A 11 -10.49 2.54 -17.17
C SER A 11 -9.87 3.10 -18.46
N THR A 12 -10.48 4.14 -19.05
CA THR A 12 -9.98 4.72 -20.30
C THR A 12 -8.88 5.76 -20.06
N SER A 13 -8.15 6.08 -21.11
CA SER A 13 -7.19 7.18 -21.14
C SER A 13 -7.81 8.56 -21.37
N PHE A 14 -9.14 8.71 -21.16
CA PHE A 14 -9.81 10.01 -21.29
C PHE A 14 -9.20 11.02 -20.30
N PRO A 15 -8.68 12.16 -20.79
CA PRO A 15 -7.95 13.09 -19.94
C PRO A 15 -8.90 14.03 -19.18
N GLY A 16 -8.51 14.36 -17.94
CA GLY A 16 -9.20 15.40 -17.16
C GLY A 16 -10.57 15.00 -16.64
N VAL A 17 -10.79 13.73 -16.30
CA VAL A 17 -12.00 13.26 -15.62
C VAL A 17 -12.26 14.07 -14.35
N THR A 18 -11.22 14.39 -13.61
CA THR A 18 -11.32 15.14 -12.35
C THR A 18 -11.02 16.65 -12.49
N LYS A 19 -10.78 17.15 -13.70
CA LYS A 19 -10.68 18.59 -13.93
C LYS A 19 -12.04 19.27 -13.86
N PRO A 20 -12.10 20.53 -13.40
CA PRO A 20 -13.33 21.33 -13.44
C PRO A 20 -13.95 21.39 -14.83
N VAL A 21 -15.29 21.40 -14.91
CA VAL A 21 -16.01 21.57 -16.18
C VAL A 21 -15.65 22.87 -16.89
N SER A 22 -15.37 23.94 -16.12
CA SER A 22 -14.90 25.22 -16.65
C SER A 22 -13.55 25.15 -17.35
N GLU A 23 -12.76 24.09 -17.09
CA GLU A 23 -11.45 23.84 -17.71
C GLU A 23 -11.50 22.70 -18.74
N GLY A 24 -12.72 22.31 -19.16
CA GLY A 24 -12.94 21.24 -20.15
C GLY A 24 -12.87 19.84 -19.57
N GLY A 25 -12.88 19.67 -18.26
CA GLY A 25 -12.96 18.38 -17.59
C GLY A 25 -14.39 17.90 -17.37
N LEU A 26 -14.54 16.73 -16.73
CA LEU A 26 -15.86 16.15 -16.43
C LEU A 26 -16.39 16.54 -15.03
N GLY A 27 -15.54 17.10 -14.16
CA GLY A 27 -15.94 17.63 -12.86
C GLY A 27 -16.15 16.57 -11.78
N PHE A 28 -15.61 15.37 -11.93
CA PHE A 28 -15.57 14.39 -10.85
C PHE A 28 -14.55 14.81 -9.77
N ASP A 29 -14.79 14.41 -8.53
CA ASP A 29 -13.85 14.66 -7.44
C ASP A 29 -12.67 13.68 -7.50
N TYR A 30 -12.95 12.41 -7.85
CA TYR A 30 -11.95 11.35 -7.97
C TYR A 30 -12.21 10.44 -9.18
N LYS A 31 -11.14 9.79 -9.62
CA LYS A 31 -11.16 8.70 -10.60
C LYS A 31 -10.52 7.45 -9.97
N TRP A 32 -11.13 6.28 -10.16
CA TRP A 32 -10.54 5.02 -9.72
C TRP A 32 -9.29 4.71 -10.54
N ASP A 33 -8.18 4.42 -9.89
CA ASP A 33 -6.96 3.96 -10.55
C ASP A 33 -7.04 2.47 -10.86
N MET A 34 -7.75 2.14 -11.93
CA MET A 34 -7.90 0.76 -12.39
C MET A 34 -6.56 0.18 -12.88
N GLY A 35 -5.65 1.02 -13.38
CA GLY A 35 -4.29 0.64 -13.78
C GLY A 35 -3.48 0.17 -12.58
N TRP A 36 -3.39 1.00 -11.56
CA TRP A 36 -2.72 0.66 -10.29
C TRP A 36 -3.29 -0.62 -9.69
N MET A 37 -4.61 -0.75 -9.63
CA MET A 37 -5.29 -1.92 -9.08
C MET A 37 -4.91 -3.20 -9.83
N ASN A 38 -5.03 -3.20 -11.16
CA ASN A 38 -4.70 -4.36 -11.97
C ASN A 38 -3.22 -4.75 -11.86
N ASP A 39 -2.31 -3.78 -11.97
CA ASP A 39 -0.88 -4.01 -11.93
C ASP A 39 -0.43 -4.51 -10.55
N THR A 40 -0.95 -3.89 -9.48
CA THR A 40 -0.65 -4.28 -8.10
C THR A 40 -1.14 -5.70 -7.81
N LEU A 41 -2.40 -6.02 -8.12
CA LEU A 41 -2.94 -7.37 -7.88
C LEU A 41 -2.25 -8.43 -8.74
N ASN A 42 -1.90 -8.12 -9.99
CA ASN A 42 -1.15 -9.03 -10.85
C ASN A 42 0.27 -9.27 -10.31
N TYR A 43 0.92 -8.23 -9.78
CA TYR A 43 2.23 -8.39 -9.14
C TYR A 43 2.16 -9.34 -7.94
N PHE A 44 1.22 -9.13 -7.02
CA PHE A 44 1.11 -9.96 -5.82
C PHE A 44 0.61 -11.40 -6.08
N ARG A 45 -0.13 -11.62 -7.17
CA ARG A 45 -0.48 -12.98 -7.65
C ARG A 45 0.71 -13.74 -8.21
N THR A 46 1.71 -13.01 -8.70
CA THR A 46 2.92 -13.60 -9.26
C THR A 46 3.70 -14.33 -8.16
N GLU A 47 4.11 -15.58 -8.44
CA GLU A 47 4.99 -16.30 -7.53
C GLU A 47 6.26 -15.48 -7.25
N PRO A 48 6.76 -15.47 -6.01
CA PRO A 48 7.87 -14.60 -5.59
C PRO A 48 9.10 -14.67 -6.50
N LYS A 49 9.44 -15.85 -6.99
CA LYS A 49 10.60 -16.08 -7.89
C LYS A 49 10.51 -15.34 -9.24
N TYR A 50 9.30 -14.92 -9.66
CA TYR A 50 9.08 -14.18 -10.92
C TYR A 50 8.75 -12.70 -10.70
N ARG A 51 8.75 -12.21 -9.44
CA ARG A 51 8.40 -10.82 -9.13
C ARG A 51 9.41 -9.82 -9.67
N SER A 52 10.68 -10.21 -9.76
CA SER A 52 11.73 -9.37 -10.36
C SER A 52 11.41 -8.98 -11.82
N GLU A 53 10.89 -9.92 -12.61
CA GLU A 53 10.48 -9.67 -14.01
C GLU A 53 9.24 -8.77 -14.11
N ASN A 54 8.48 -8.64 -13.03
CA ASN A 54 7.26 -7.85 -12.94
C ASN A 54 7.42 -6.57 -12.09
N TYR A 55 8.64 -6.23 -11.72
CA TYR A 55 8.96 -5.15 -10.79
C TYR A 55 8.27 -3.82 -11.16
N HIS A 56 8.31 -3.42 -12.43
CA HIS A 56 7.79 -2.15 -12.87
C HIS A 56 6.26 -2.02 -12.85
N LYS A 57 5.51 -3.09 -12.61
CA LYS A 57 4.07 -3.00 -12.37
C LYS A 57 3.73 -2.12 -11.17
N LEU A 58 4.57 -2.11 -10.13
CA LEU A 58 4.34 -1.28 -8.95
C LEU A 58 4.85 0.16 -9.09
N THR A 59 5.70 0.44 -10.08
CA THR A 59 6.23 1.79 -10.31
C THR A 59 5.50 2.53 -11.43
N PHE A 60 4.83 1.80 -12.32
CA PHE A 60 4.25 2.33 -13.54
C PHE A 60 3.15 3.37 -13.30
N SER A 61 2.31 3.18 -12.28
CA SER A 61 1.23 4.11 -11.94
C SER A 61 1.71 5.55 -11.75
N MET A 62 2.94 5.74 -11.21
CA MET A 62 3.50 7.06 -10.99
C MET A 62 3.82 7.83 -12.29
N MET A 63 3.84 7.16 -13.45
CA MET A 63 4.04 7.81 -14.75
C MET A 63 2.85 8.67 -15.17
N TYR A 64 1.62 8.30 -14.76
CA TYR A 64 0.37 8.99 -15.11
C TYR A 64 -0.40 9.51 -13.89
N TYR A 65 0.07 9.23 -12.68
CA TYR A 65 -0.65 9.46 -11.42
C TYR A 65 -1.16 10.91 -11.27
N TYR A 66 -0.44 11.88 -11.78
CA TYR A 66 -0.80 13.31 -11.66
C TYR A 66 -1.72 13.84 -12.77
N ASP A 67 -2.21 12.97 -13.66
CA ASP A 67 -3.11 13.37 -14.74
C ASP A 67 -4.55 13.58 -14.25
N ASP A 68 -4.95 12.84 -13.20
CA ASP A 68 -6.23 12.95 -12.52
C ASP A 68 -6.08 12.79 -11.00
N ARG A 69 -7.15 13.05 -10.24
CA ARG A 69 -7.17 12.78 -8.79
C ARG A 69 -7.58 11.33 -8.56
N PHE A 70 -6.59 10.45 -8.54
CA PHE A 70 -6.83 9.03 -8.39
C PHE A 70 -7.16 8.63 -6.95
N LEU A 71 -8.06 7.65 -6.80
CA LEU A 71 -8.18 6.82 -5.62
C LEU A 71 -7.81 5.37 -5.98
N LEU A 72 -7.22 4.67 -5.02
CA LEU A 72 -6.72 3.32 -5.18
C LEU A 72 -7.81 2.32 -4.79
N PRO A 73 -8.44 1.60 -5.76
CA PRO A 73 -9.57 0.72 -5.46
C PRO A 73 -9.10 -0.71 -5.18
N LEU A 74 -9.52 -1.25 -4.04
CA LEU A 74 -9.72 -2.67 -3.80
C LEU A 74 -11.20 -2.86 -3.49
N SER A 75 -12.03 -2.79 -4.53
CA SER A 75 -13.48 -2.72 -4.44
C SER A 75 -14.13 -4.11 -4.37
N HIS A 76 -15.45 -4.16 -4.40
CA HIS A 76 -16.21 -5.41 -4.48
C HIS A 76 -15.88 -6.21 -5.75
N ASP A 77 -15.60 -5.53 -6.86
CA ASP A 77 -15.32 -6.17 -8.14
C ASP A 77 -14.05 -7.04 -8.12
N GLU A 78 -13.08 -6.71 -7.25
CA GLU A 78 -11.85 -7.51 -7.11
C GLU A 78 -12.06 -8.80 -6.31
N VAL A 79 -13.20 -8.96 -5.63
CA VAL A 79 -13.45 -10.05 -4.69
C VAL A 79 -14.73 -10.85 -4.98
N VAL A 80 -15.20 -10.86 -6.23
CA VAL A 80 -16.40 -11.55 -6.71
C VAL A 80 -16.15 -12.32 -7.99
N HIS A 81 -17.12 -13.14 -8.38
CA HIS A 81 -17.22 -13.80 -9.70
C HIS A 81 -16.00 -14.65 -10.08
N GLY A 82 -15.44 -15.40 -9.15
CA GLY A 82 -14.31 -16.30 -9.38
C GLY A 82 -12.95 -15.59 -9.45
N LYS A 83 -12.88 -14.31 -9.03
CA LYS A 83 -11.63 -13.54 -9.01
C LYS A 83 -10.77 -13.83 -7.78
N ALA A 84 -11.26 -14.58 -6.80
CA ALA A 84 -10.72 -14.81 -5.46
C ALA A 84 -10.67 -13.52 -4.60
N THR A 85 -10.55 -13.68 -3.27
CA THR A 85 -10.42 -12.53 -2.35
C THR A 85 -9.00 -11.94 -2.40
N ILE A 86 -8.81 -10.75 -1.80
CA ILE A 86 -7.48 -10.12 -1.77
C ILE A 86 -6.47 -11.05 -1.10
N LEU A 87 -6.81 -11.66 0.05
CA LEU A 87 -5.92 -12.59 0.73
C LEU A 87 -5.64 -13.86 -0.10
N GLN A 88 -6.66 -14.40 -0.78
CA GLN A 88 -6.47 -15.60 -1.63
C GLN A 88 -5.57 -15.35 -2.84
N LYS A 89 -5.50 -14.11 -3.33
CA LYS A 89 -4.60 -13.73 -4.43
C LYS A 89 -3.12 -13.82 -4.06
N MET A 90 -2.80 -13.77 -2.75
CA MET A 90 -1.42 -13.90 -2.28
C MET A 90 -0.90 -15.32 -2.56
N SER A 91 0.38 -15.41 -2.95
CA SER A 91 1.06 -16.68 -3.24
C SER A 91 1.25 -17.53 -1.98
N GLY A 92 1.40 -18.85 -2.15
CA GLY A 92 1.73 -19.79 -1.09
C GLY A 92 0.54 -20.32 -0.30
N GLN A 93 0.86 -20.96 0.84
CA GLN A 93 -0.10 -21.58 1.74
C GLN A 93 -0.76 -20.52 2.66
N TYR A 94 -1.68 -20.96 3.51
CA TYR A 94 -2.49 -20.10 4.37
C TYR A 94 -1.65 -19.08 5.16
N GLU A 95 -0.63 -19.53 5.87
CA GLU A 95 0.21 -18.69 6.72
C GLU A 95 1.08 -17.72 5.91
N GLU A 96 1.50 -18.10 4.71
CA GLU A 96 2.36 -17.30 3.83
C GLU A 96 1.62 -16.13 3.15
N LYS A 97 0.29 -16.19 3.14
CA LYS A 97 -0.54 -15.14 2.52
C LYS A 97 -0.62 -13.86 3.37
N PHE A 98 -0.62 -13.98 4.69
CA PHE A 98 -0.81 -12.85 5.59
C PHE A 98 0.33 -11.82 5.54
N PRO A 99 1.63 -12.20 5.60
CA PRO A 99 2.69 -11.21 5.43
C PRO A 99 2.62 -10.48 4.09
N GLN A 100 2.31 -11.18 3.01
CA GLN A 100 2.15 -10.55 1.69
C GLN A 100 0.96 -9.58 1.65
N ALA A 101 -0.17 -9.93 2.28
CA ALA A 101 -1.33 -9.06 2.37
C ALA A 101 -1.02 -7.82 3.22
N ARG A 102 -0.33 -7.97 4.38
CA ARG A 102 0.11 -6.82 5.18
C ARG A 102 1.02 -5.89 4.37
N ALA A 103 2.00 -6.45 3.67
CA ALA A 103 2.92 -5.67 2.84
C ALA A 103 2.19 -4.96 1.69
N LEU A 104 1.20 -5.60 1.05
CA LEU A 104 0.35 -4.98 0.01
C LEU A 104 -0.43 -3.79 0.58
N TYR A 105 -1.13 -3.97 1.72
CA TYR A 105 -1.91 -2.90 2.31
C TYR A 105 -1.04 -1.74 2.79
N MET A 106 0.12 -2.03 3.36
CA MET A 106 1.07 -0.99 3.76
C MET A 106 1.56 -0.20 2.54
N TYR A 107 1.89 -0.89 1.43
CA TYR A 107 2.22 -0.25 0.16
C TYR A 107 1.05 0.61 -0.37
N MET A 108 -0.18 0.09 -0.38
CA MET A 108 -1.37 0.83 -0.79
C MET A 108 -1.55 2.11 0.03
N TYR A 109 -1.38 2.04 1.35
CA TYR A 109 -1.57 3.18 2.25
C TYR A 109 -0.45 4.21 2.13
N ALA A 110 0.77 3.78 1.89
CA ALA A 110 1.90 4.66 1.64
C ALA A 110 1.88 5.29 0.23
N HIS A 111 1.38 4.59 -0.80
CA HIS A 111 1.25 5.14 -2.16
C HIS A 111 0.34 6.36 -2.17
N PRO A 112 0.63 7.43 -2.95
CA PRO A 112 -0.28 8.57 -3.05
C PRO A 112 -1.67 8.17 -3.57
N GLY A 113 -2.70 8.92 -3.17
CA GLY A 113 -4.10 8.70 -3.53
C GLY A 113 -4.99 8.25 -2.38
N LYS A 114 -6.28 8.53 -2.49
CA LYS A 114 -7.27 8.08 -1.51
C LYS A 114 -7.47 6.57 -1.59
N LYS A 115 -7.87 5.96 -0.47
CA LYS A 115 -7.97 4.50 -0.34
C LYS A 115 -9.42 4.07 -0.41
N LEU A 116 -9.72 3.09 -1.27
CA LEU A 116 -11.00 2.41 -1.30
C LEU A 116 -10.76 0.94 -0.96
N ASN A 117 -11.12 0.53 0.25
CA ASN A 117 -11.02 -0.85 0.70
C ASN A 117 -12.42 -1.39 0.99
N PHE A 118 -12.80 -2.47 0.30
CA PHE A 118 -14.13 -3.05 0.43
C PHE A 118 -14.25 -3.88 1.72
N MET A 119 -15.46 -3.92 2.29
CA MET A 119 -15.77 -4.65 3.52
C MET A 119 -15.39 -6.14 3.43
N GLY A 120 -14.83 -6.67 4.51
CA GLY A 120 -14.33 -8.05 4.61
C GLY A 120 -12.86 -8.19 4.23
N ASN A 121 -12.30 -7.26 3.45
CA ASN A 121 -10.87 -7.28 3.16
C ASN A 121 -10.03 -7.11 4.43
N GLU A 122 -10.48 -6.26 5.37
CA GLU A 122 -9.80 -5.97 6.64
C GLU A 122 -9.72 -7.16 7.61
N ILE A 123 -10.59 -8.13 7.47
CA ILE A 123 -10.54 -9.39 8.26
C ILE A 123 -9.88 -10.54 7.48
N GLY A 124 -9.37 -10.27 6.27
CA GLY A 124 -8.78 -11.29 5.42
C GLY A 124 -9.78 -12.35 4.96
N GLN A 125 -10.97 -11.94 4.53
CA GLN A 125 -12.02 -12.86 4.14
C GLN A 125 -11.56 -13.84 3.06
N PHE A 126 -11.91 -15.12 3.22
CA PHE A 126 -11.57 -16.18 2.26
C PHE A 126 -12.68 -16.43 1.23
N ARG A 127 -13.93 -16.28 1.63
CA ARG A 127 -15.05 -16.41 0.71
C ARG A 127 -15.22 -15.11 -0.08
N GLU A 128 -15.43 -15.23 -1.39
CA GLU A 128 -15.81 -14.09 -2.21
C GLU A 128 -17.09 -13.42 -1.65
N TRP A 129 -17.16 -12.11 -1.83
CA TRP A 129 -18.32 -11.36 -1.40
C TRP A 129 -19.60 -11.82 -2.11
N ASP A 130 -20.69 -11.88 -1.36
CA ASP A 130 -22.01 -12.25 -1.81
C ASP A 130 -23.04 -11.36 -1.09
N GLU A 131 -23.79 -10.57 -1.84
CA GLU A 131 -24.77 -9.62 -1.31
C GLU A 131 -25.91 -10.27 -0.50
N LYS A 132 -26.08 -11.59 -0.61
CA LYS A 132 -27.09 -12.37 0.12
C LYS A 132 -26.60 -13.00 1.40
N ARG A 133 -25.33 -12.80 1.75
CA ARG A 133 -24.68 -13.45 2.88
C ARG A 133 -23.96 -12.44 3.76
N GLU A 134 -24.01 -12.68 5.05
CA GLU A 134 -23.22 -11.96 6.04
C GLU A 134 -21.72 -12.19 5.82
N GLN A 135 -20.89 -11.25 6.26
CA GLN A 135 -19.44 -11.40 6.29
C GLN A 135 -19.05 -12.55 7.23
N ASP A 136 -17.94 -13.21 6.95
CA ASP A 136 -17.48 -14.37 7.70
C ASP A 136 -16.79 -13.95 9.01
N TRP A 137 -17.54 -13.31 9.94
CA TRP A 137 -17.03 -12.82 11.23
C TRP A 137 -16.37 -13.89 12.09
N ASN A 138 -16.75 -15.16 11.91
CA ASN A 138 -16.14 -16.32 12.57
C ASN A 138 -14.64 -16.47 12.22
N LEU A 139 -14.14 -15.85 11.15
CA LEU A 139 -12.70 -15.81 10.84
C LEU A 139 -11.90 -15.15 11.97
N LEU A 140 -12.51 -14.24 12.73
CA LEU A 140 -11.86 -13.61 13.87
C LEU A 140 -11.63 -14.55 15.07
N GLU A 141 -12.11 -15.79 15.03
CA GLU A 141 -11.73 -16.84 15.97
C GLU A 141 -10.32 -17.41 15.68
N PHE A 142 -9.78 -17.16 14.48
CA PHE A 142 -8.46 -17.62 14.07
C PHE A 142 -7.38 -16.55 14.30
N PRO A 143 -6.25 -16.91 14.94
CA PRO A 143 -5.23 -15.94 15.36
C PRO A 143 -4.69 -15.05 14.25
N LEU A 144 -4.45 -15.59 13.05
CA LEU A 144 -3.89 -14.82 11.95
C LEU A 144 -4.86 -13.75 11.42
N HIS A 145 -6.16 -14.03 11.40
CA HIS A 145 -7.19 -13.05 11.04
C HIS A 145 -7.34 -11.96 12.10
N GLN A 146 -7.27 -12.32 13.39
CA GLN A 146 -7.23 -11.31 14.47
C GLN A 146 -6.00 -10.40 14.36
N CYS A 147 -4.83 -10.98 14.12
CA CYS A 147 -3.60 -10.23 13.94
C CYS A 147 -3.67 -9.32 12.72
N PHE A 148 -4.28 -9.80 11.63
CA PHE A 148 -4.46 -9.03 10.42
C PHE A 148 -5.42 -7.85 10.64
N LEU A 149 -6.54 -8.05 11.33
CA LEU A 149 -7.45 -6.95 11.70
C LEU A 149 -6.74 -5.89 12.54
N ARG A 150 -5.97 -6.31 13.56
CA ARG A 150 -5.17 -5.36 14.37
C ARG A 150 -4.16 -4.57 13.52
N PHE A 151 -3.53 -5.23 12.55
CA PHE A 151 -2.66 -4.55 11.60
C PHE A 151 -3.43 -3.48 10.82
N MET A 152 -4.62 -3.80 10.29
CA MET A 152 -5.45 -2.86 9.54
C MET A 152 -5.94 -1.69 10.41
N GLU A 153 -6.26 -1.94 11.68
CA GLU A 153 -6.61 -0.89 12.66
C GLU A 153 -5.44 0.07 12.90
N GLU A 154 -4.24 -0.47 13.15
CA GLU A 154 -3.03 0.35 13.35
C GLU A 154 -2.66 1.12 12.09
N LEU A 155 -2.70 0.48 10.93
CA LEU A 155 -2.42 1.10 9.62
C LEU A 155 -3.37 2.27 9.34
N ASN A 156 -4.67 2.13 9.62
CA ASN A 156 -5.64 3.22 9.53
C ASN A 156 -5.32 4.36 10.52
N GLY A 157 -4.92 4.01 11.74
CA GLY A 157 -4.50 4.98 12.76
C GLY A 157 -3.29 5.80 12.33
N ILE A 158 -2.26 5.14 11.83
CA ILE A 158 -1.03 5.78 11.30
C ILE A 158 -1.38 6.68 10.11
N TYR A 159 -2.15 6.16 9.14
CA TYR A 159 -2.58 6.95 7.97
C TYR A 159 -3.30 8.23 8.39
N GLY A 160 -4.25 8.15 9.32
CA GLY A 160 -5.01 9.30 9.79
C GLY A 160 -4.22 10.30 10.64
N SER A 161 -3.13 9.84 11.30
CA SER A 161 -2.34 10.66 12.22
C SER A 161 -1.18 11.38 11.52
N HIS A 162 -0.70 10.87 10.39
CA HIS A 162 0.47 11.40 9.68
C HIS A 162 0.07 12.07 8.37
N PRO A 163 0.05 13.41 8.31
CA PRO A 163 -0.33 14.17 7.11
C PRO A 163 0.56 13.90 5.91
N ALA A 164 1.76 13.37 6.09
CA ALA A 164 2.62 12.93 4.99
C ALA A 164 1.92 11.95 4.05
N PHE A 165 1.02 11.09 4.55
CA PHE A 165 0.34 10.10 3.74
C PHE A 165 -0.85 10.64 2.91
N TYR A 166 -1.36 11.87 3.19
CA TYR A 166 -2.58 12.34 2.52
C TYR A 166 -2.61 13.83 2.16
N GLU A 167 -1.81 14.70 2.80
CA GLU A 167 -1.92 16.15 2.62
C GLU A 167 -1.60 16.59 1.18
N LYS A 168 -0.57 15.99 0.59
CA LYS A 168 -0.09 16.30 -0.75
C LYS A 168 -0.25 15.13 -1.73
N ASP A 169 -1.35 14.37 -1.63
CA ASP A 169 -1.58 13.22 -2.50
C ASP A 169 -1.52 13.56 -3.99
N TYR A 170 -1.99 14.74 -4.38
CA TYR A 170 -2.10 15.17 -5.78
C TYR A 170 -1.12 16.26 -6.15
N ASP A 171 -0.11 16.48 -5.32
CA ASP A 171 0.99 17.42 -5.53
C ASP A 171 2.28 16.62 -5.76
N ARG A 172 3.00 16.94 -6.85
CA ARG A 172 4.27 16.27 -7.17
C ARG A 172 5.32 16.37 -6.06
N GLU A 173 5.26 17.42 -5.25
CA GLU A 173 6.12 17.58 -4.08
C GLU A 173 5.78 16.65 -2.92
N GLY A 174 4.65 15.94 -2.97
CA GLY A 174 4.18 15.01 -1.92
C GLY A 174 4.78 13.62 -2.00
N PHE A 175 5.54 13.32 -3.05
CA PHE A 175 6.12 11.99 -3.29
C PHE A 175 7.49 12.10 -3.95
N GLU A 176 8.44 11.29 -3.47
CA GLU A 176 9.76 11.16 -4.07
C GLU A 176 10.25 9.71 -3.99
N TRP A 177 10.70 9.15 -5.12
CA TRP A 177 11.37 7.87 -5.11
C TRP A 177 12.74 7.99 -4.42
N ILE A 178 12.98 7.17 -3.40
CA ILE A 178 14.33 6.93 -2.87
C ILE A 178 15.04 5.92 -3.77
N ASP A 179 14.34 4.82 -4.08
CA ASP A 179 14.86 3.79 -4.97
C ASP A 179 13.71 3.00 -5.62
N CYS A 180 13.73 2.92 -6.94
CA CYS A 180 12.81 2.14 -7.75
C CYS A 180 13.56 1.31 -8.82
N HIS A 181 14.81 0.92 -8.52
CA HIS A 181 15.72 0.19 -9.42
C HIS A 181 16.39 -1.00 -8.71
N GLN A 182 15.64 -1.72 -7.86
CA GLN A 182 16.10 -2.91 -7.14
C GLN A 182 15.30 -4.14 -7.58
N GLU A 183 15.19 -4.34 -8.89
CA GLU A 183 14.37 -5.38 -9.51
C GLU A 183 14.72 -6.77 -8.99
N GLU A 184 16.01 -7.12 -8.95
CA GLU A 184 16.49 -8.43 -8.48
C GLU A 184 16.17 -8.70 -7.01
N LYS A 185 16.05 -7.63 -6.22
CA LYS A 185 15.75 -7.70 -4.79
C LYS A 185 14.26 -7.55 -4.49
N CYS A 186 13.46 -7.08 -5.46
CA CYS A 186 12.06 -6.69 -5.24
C CYS A 186 11.89 -5.69 -4.08
N ILE A 187 12.84 -4.74 -3.95
CA ILE A 187 12.82 -3.67 -2.95
C ILE A 187 12.33 -2.38 -3.60
N TYR A 188 11.44 -1.68 -2.91
CA TYR A 188 10.93 -0.37 -3.28
C TYR A 188 11.06 0.57 -2.09
N ALA A 189 11.53 1.79 -2.34
CA ALA A 189 11.65 2.80 -1.29
C ALA A 189 11.27 4.18 -1.85
N PHE A 190 10.42 4.90 -1.10
CA PHE A 190 10.01 6.25 -1.45
C PHE A 190 9.69 7.08 -0.21
N GLU A 191 9.64 8.39 -0.37
CA GLU A 191 9.19 9.32 0.66
C GLU A 191 7.79 9.84 0.36
N ARG A 192 7.02 10.01 1.42
CA ARG A 192 5.81 10.81 1.47
C ARG A 192 6.10 12.10 2.23
N ILE A 193 5.70 13.21 1.66
CA ILE A 193 6.11 14.53 2.11
C ILE A 193 4.87 15.40 2.34
N SER A 194 4.76 15.98 3.55
CA SER A 194 3.80 17.01 3.87
C SER A 194 4.52 18.32 4.17
N ARG A 195 3.75 19.34 4.59
CA ARG A 195 4.32 20.60 5.10
C ARG A 195 5.03 20.46 6.44
N LYS A 196 4.74 19.40 7.19
CA LYS A 196 5.17 19.27 8.59
C LYS A 196 6.13 18.11 8.83
N GLU A 197 6.09 17.10 7.98
CA GLU A 197 6.83 15.85 8.20
C GLU A 197 7.13 15.14 6.88
N ARG A 198 8.09 14.25 6.94
CA ARG A 198 8.44 13.29 5.88
C ARG A 198 8.38 11.90 6.45
N VAL A 199 7.86 10.95 5.67
CA VAL A 199 7.84 9.52 6.00
C VAL A 199 8.51 8.75 4.89
N ALA A 200 9.53 7.97 5.23
CA ALA A 200 10.14 7.01 4.32
C ALA A 200 9.42 5.66 4.42
N ALA A 201 8.92 5.16 3.31
CA ALA A 201 8.29 3.86 3.18
C ALA A 201 9.21 2.92 2.40
N VAL A 202 9.50 1.74 2.96
CA VAL A 202 10.43 0.76 2.38
C VAL A 202 9.79 -0.62 2.38
N PHE A 203 9.87 -1.33 1.24
CA PHE A 203 9.20 -2.61 1.04
C PHE A 203 10.17 -3.65 0.49
N ASN A 204 10.07 -4.87 1.02
CA ASN A 204 10.68 -6.07 0.46
C ASN A 204 9.58 -7.07 0.09
N PHE A 205 9.32 -7.22 -1.20
CA PHE A 205 8.30 -8.16 -1.70
C PHE A 205 8.88 -9.50 -2.15
N SER A 206 10.16 -9.77 -1.86
CA SER A 206 10.77 -11.08 -2.09
C SER A 206 10.46 -12.06 -0.95
N ASP A 207 10.76 -13.32 -1.17
CA ASP A 207 10.59 -14.43 -0.23
C ASP A 207 11.76 -14.62 0.75
N ARG A 208 12.68 -13.66 0.82
CA ARG A 208 13.89 -13.72 1.64
C ARG A 208 14.13 -12.42 2.40
N GLU A 209 14.72 -12.55 3.58
CA GLU A 209 15.21 -11.40 4.34
C GLU A 209 16.39 -10.73 3.60
N GLN A 210 16.46 -9.42 3.64
CA GLN A 210 17.50 -8.64 2.98
C GLN A 210 17.95 -7.47 3.85
N GLU A 211 19.25 -7.17 3.81
CA GLU A 211 19.76 -5.88 4.27
C GLU A 211 19.72 -4.88 3.13
N TYR A 212 19.25 -3.69 3.42
CA TYR A 212 19.14 -2.63 2.44
C TYR A 212 19.75 -1.33 2.97
N LEU A 213 20.56 -0.67 2.13
CA LEU A 213 21.11 0.65 2.42
C LEU A 213 20.13 1.72 1.97
N LEU A 214 19.34 2.20 2.90
CA LEU A 214 18.38 3.28 2.68
C LEU A 214 19.11 4.63 2.74
N LYS A 215 18.95 5.45 1.69
CA LYS A 215 19.59 6.77 1.57
C LYS A 215 18.52 7.85 1.54
N ILE A 216 18.50 8.69 2.57
CA ILE A 216 17.54 9.79 2.73
C ILE A 216 18.32 11.08 2.93
N GLN A 217 18.15 12.02 2.03
CA GLN A 217 18.84 13.30 2.07
C GLN A 217 18.53 14.06 3.37
N ASP A 218 19.57 14.58 4.01
CA ASP A 218 19.51 15.41 5.23
C ASP A 218 18.93 14.71 6.47
N ALA A 219 18.62 13.39 6.40
CA ALA A 219 18.18 12.62 7.55
C ALA A 219 19.36 12.27 8.49
N LYS A 220 19.14 12.41 9.79
CA LYS A 220 20.10 12.00 10.83
C LYS A 220 19.65 10.76 11.59
N GLU A 221 18.36 10.61 11.73
CA GLU A 221 17.72 9.50 12.41
C GLU A 221 16.39 9.17 11.76
N LEU A 222 15.93 7.93 11.94
CA LEU A 222 14.61 7.48 11.49
C LEU A 222 13.88 6.90 12.70
N GLU A 223 12.64 7.36 12.91
CA GLU A 223 11.76 6.83 13.94
C GLU A 223 10.80 5.81 13.33
N PRO A 224 10.82 4.52 13.73
CA PRO A 224 9.89 3.54 13.22
C PRO A 224 8.44 3.92 13.58
N LEU A 225 7.58 4.07 12.60
CA LEU A 225 6.15 4.28 12.76
C LEU A 225 5.38 2.96 12.74
N LEU A 226 5.70 2.12 11.75
CA LEU A 226 5.03 0.84 11.52
C LEU A 226 5.98 -0.15 10.85
N SER A 227 5.93 -1.42 11.28
CA SER A 227 6.45 -2.56 10.52
C SER A 227 5.35 -3.60 10.36
N SER A 228 5.18 -4.11 9.15
CA SER A 228 4.22 -5.19 8.86
C SER A 228 4.56 -6.49 9.58
N GLU A 229 5.79 -6.62 10.08
CA GLU A 229 6.31 -7.85 10.69
C GLU A 229 6.37 -7.81 12.23
N TRP A 230 5.74 -6.83 12.87
CA TRP A 230 5.61 -6.87 14.33
C TRP A 230 4.76 -8.05 14.80
N LYS A 231 5.16 -8.66 15.94
CA LYS A 231 4.54 -9.88 16.47
C LYS A 231 3.04 -9.74 16.75
N GLU A 232 2.60 -8.55 17.15
CA GLU A 232 1.18 -8.27 17.37
C GLU A 232 0.32 -8.39 16.11
N PHE A 233 0.95 -8.34 14.92
CA PHE A 233 0.31 -8.53 13.62
C PHE A 233 0.54 -9.93 13.03
N GLY A 234 1.13 -10.84 13.82
CA GLY A 234 1.47 -12.19 13.36
C GLY A 234 2.82 -12.27 12.64
N GLY A 235 3.64 -11.23 12.73
CA GLY A 235 5.01 -11.19 12.21
C GLY A 235 6.03 -11.79 13.19
N LYS A 236 7.31 -11.62 12.89
CA LYS A 236 8.43 -12.22 13.65
C LYS A 236 9.20 -11.20 14.50
N GLU A 237 9.02 -9.91 14.24
CA GLU A 237 9.77 -8.84 14.89
C GLU A 237 9.11 -8.38 16.19
N THR A 238 9.91 -8.01 17.16
CA THR A 238 9.40 -7.33 18.35
C THR A 238 9.28 -5.83 18.05
N ARG A 239 8.13 -5.24 18.36
CA ARG A 239 7.92 -3.80 18.21
C ARG A 239 9.03 -3.02 18.88
N SER A 240 9.61 -2.07 18.17
CA SER A 240 10.68 -1.23 18.65
C SER A 240 10.40 0.22 18.31
N SER A 241 10.50 1.09 19.29
CA SER A 241 10.51 2.55 19.09
C SER A 241 11.93 3.10 19.01
N LYS A 242 12.95 2.22 18.96
CA LYS A 242 14.35 2.65 18.88
C LYS A 242 14.60 3.29 17.53
N ARG A 243 14.99 4.56 17.54
CA ARG A 243 15.38 5.28 16.34
C ARG A 243 16.62 4.65 15.71
N LEU A 244 16.62 4.57 14.39
CA LEU A 244 17.80 4.21 13.62
C LEU A 244 18.64 5.47 13.44
N THR A 245 19.91 5.40 13.76
CA THR A 245 20.87 6.49 13.53
C THR A 245 21.69 6.19 12.30
N GLY A 246 21.74 7.17 11.39
CA GLY A 246 22.50 7.08 10.15
C GLY A 246 23.70 8.02 10.14
N SER A 247 24.58 7.81 9.21
CA SER A 247 25.68 8.74 8.90
C SER A 247 25.48 9.27 7.50
N ARG A 248 25.44 10.61 7.37
CA ARG A 248 25.28 11.29 6.07
C ARG A 248 24.00 10.88 5.31
N GLY A 249 22.91 10.58 6.03
CA GLY A 249 21.65 10.13 5.44
C GLY A 249 21.63 8.66 5.01
N GLU A 250 22.61 7.87 5.40
CA GLU A 250 22.69 6.44 5.08
C GLU A 250 22.31 5.58 6.30
N PHE A 251 21.34 4.67 6.10
CA PHE A 251 20.80 3.78 7.14
C PHE A 251 20.79 2.35 6.64
N ILE A 252 21.26 1.42 7.45
CA ILE A 252 21.11 -0.01 7.16
C ILE A 252 19.82 -0.47 7.81
N VAL A 253 18.89 -0.95 6.99
CA VAL A 253 17.60 -1.51 7.42
C VAL A 253 17.56 -3.01 7.10
N SER A 254 17.14 -3.82 8.07
CA SER A 254 16.79 -5.22 7.83
C SER A 254 15.34 -5.29 7.39
N LEU A 255 15.10 -5.96 6.27
CA LEU A 255 13.79 -6.11 5.66
C LEU A 255 13.45 -7.60 5.60
N PRO A 256 12.61 -8.12 6.51
CA PRO A 256 12.11 -9.50 6.43
C PRO A 256 11.46 -9.80 5.08
N ALA A 257 11.30 -11.08 4.76
CA ALA A 257 10.54 -11.50 3.58
C ALA A 257 9.11 -10.96 3.63
N TYR A 258 8.60 -10.47 2.51
CA TYR A 258 7.23 -9.93 2.38
C TYR A 258 6.89 -8.84 3.39
N SER A 259 7.77 -7.88 3.59
CA SER A 259 7.62 -6.85 4.61
C SER A 259 7.51 -5.43 4.06
N GLY A 260 6.96 -4.55 4.88
CA GLY A 260 7.01 -3.10 4.72
C GLY A 260 7.36 -2.43 6.05
N GLY A 261 8.07 -1.31 5.97
CA GLY A 261 8.42 -0.45 7.11
C GLY A 261 8.23 1.02 6.77
N ASP A 262 7.51 1.76 7.62
CA ASP A 262 7.35 3.20 7.56
C ASP A 262 8.15 3.87 8.67
N TYR A 263 8.89 4.92 8.32
CA TYR A 263 9.79 5.64 9.21
C TYR A 263 9.57 7.15 9.11
N LEU A 264 9.35 7.81 10.24
CA LEU A 264 9.38 9.27 10.32
C LEU A 264 10.83 9.75 10.19
N VAL A 265 11.03 10.71 9.29
CA VAL A 265 12.34 11.28 8.94
C VAL A 265 12.61 12.54 9.75
#